data_e513759580984256dbe2b3e8ae541062
#
_entry.id   e513759580984256dbe2b3e8ae541062
#
_cell.length_a   1.000
_cell.length_b   1.000
_cell.length_c   1.000
_cell.angle_alpha   90.00
_cell.angle_beta   90.00
_cell.angle_gamma   90.00
#
_symmetry.space_group_name_H-M   'P 1'
#
loop_
_entity.id
_entity.type
_entity.pdbx_description
1 polymer ?
#
loop_
_entity_poly.entity_id
_entity_poly.type
_entity_poly.pdbx_seq_one_letter_code
_entity_poly.pdbx_strand_id
1 'polypeptide(L)'
;MAGNPIPALRPVVLRCMFRFRSGEGVRMRTRDREAKLAGQRIGFVGAVLVFALGGLLGAARAQTDCADGNGVLDTSPPKNMTAQELVQKFAAEETKIKEARTHYTYTQDVLVQTLNGKAVDGQFHEIATVSYDNQGKRAEKVSFAEQPTLRGIQLTAEDMDDIHTFMPWILTTEEVPQYNLTYAGQQHVDDLDTYVFHVEPKKEEKGKRYFQGRVWVDNHDLQIVKLCGKSVPDVVHVKKRQPMNIRPMFVGYRQVVDGQWFPAYARVDDTLNFQVQAIHVREIVKFTGYKRVGAGAAAAKQ
;
A
#
# COMPACT_ATOMS: atom_id res chain seq x y z
N MET A 1 8.48 -49.35 21.27
CA MET A 1 8.46 -47.93 21.60
C MET A 1 7.79 -47.21 20.44
N ALA A 2 6.53 -46.83 20.60
CA ALA A 2 5.72 -46.25 19.55
C ALA A 2 5.92 -44.72 19.57
N GLY A 3 6.40 -44.16 18.45
CA GLY A 3 6.52 -42.70 18.25
C GLY A 3 5.17 -42.09 17.95
N ASN A 4 4.79 -41.04 18.70
CA ASN A 4 3.60 -40.24 18.45
C ASN A 4 3.74 -39.48 17.15
N PRO A 5 2.69 -39.36 16.32
CA PRO A 5 2.71 -38.55 15.13
C PRO A 5 2.55 -37.06 15.50
N ILE A 6 3.39 -36.24 14.90
CA ILE A 6 3.37 -34.77 14.95
C ILE A 6 2.08 -34.29 14.30
N PRO A 7 1.30 -33.39 14.91
CA PRO A 7 0.10 -32.85 14.28
C PRO A 7 0.47 -31.95 13.08
N ALA A 8 -0.12 -32.24 11.94
CA ALA A 8 0.00 -31.47 10.72
C ALA A 8 -0.54 -30.04 10.93
N LEU A 9 0.31 -29.05 10.79
CA LEU A 9 -0.05 -27.64 10.72
C LEU A 9 -0.97 -27.42 9.50
N ARG A 10 -2.18 -26.99 9.77
CA ARG A 10 -3.13 -26.58 8.71
C ARG A 10 -2.63 -25.28 8.07
N PRO A 11 -2.59 -25.17 6.74
CA PRO A 11 -2.26 -23.91 6.10
C PRO A 11 -3.38 -22.90 6.42
N VAL A 12 -3.00 -21.80 7.08
CA VAL A 12 -3.85 -20.62 7.23
C VAL A 12 -3.93 -19.95 5.86
N VAL A 13 -4.97 -20.27 5.13
CA VAL A 13 -5.29 -19.58 3.88
C VAL A 13 -5.93 -18.25 4.28
N LEU A 14 -5.18 -17.17 4.21
CA LEU A 14 -5.69 -15.82 4.36
C LEU A 14 -6.69 -15.58 3.21
N ARG A 15 -7.98 -15.79 3.50
CA ARG A 15 -9.06 -15.48 2.59
C ARG A 15 -9.33 -13.97 2.65
N CYS A 16 -8.67 -13.20 1.80
CA CYS A 16 -9.14 -11.85 1.48
C CYS A 16 -10.55 -11.96 0.89
N MET A 17 -11.58 -11.88 1.74
CA MET A 17 -12.97 -11.74 1.30
C MET A 17 -13.25 -10.28 0.93
N PHE A 18 -12.91 -9.90 -0.28
CA PHE A 18 -13.51 -8.71 -0.89
C PHE A 18 -14.99 -8.99 -1.16
N ARG A 19 -15.86 -8.52 -0.27
CA ARG A 19 -17.31 -8.45 -0.54
C ARG A 19 -17.58 -7.24 -1.43
N PHE A 20 -17.65 -7.47 -2.72
CA PHE A 20 -18.32 -6.56 -3.64
C PHE A 20 -19.82 -6.56 -3.31
N ARG A 21 -20.29 -5.49 -2.71
CA ARG A 21 -21.71 -5.23 -2.53
C ARG A 21 -22.24 -4.62 -3.82
N SER A 22 -22.81 -5.43 -4.69
CA SER A 22 -23.58 -4.97 -5.84
C SER A 22 -24.82 -4.23 -5.31
N GLY A 23 -24.96 -2.96 -5.70
CA GLY A 23 -26.11 -2.14 -5.36
C GLY A 23 -27.38 -2.66 -6.02
N GLU A 24 -28.32 -3.14 -5.23
CA GLU A 24 -29.69 -3.37 -5.67
C GLU A 24 -30.42 -2.04 -5.78
N GLY A 25 -30.95 -1.80 -6.98
CA GLY A 25 -31.76 -0.62 -7.28
C GLY A 25 -33.09 -0.65 -6.52
N VAL A 26 -33.28 0.34 -5.66
CA VAL A 26 -34.57 0.60 -5.03
C VAL A 26 -35.44 1.37 -6.02
N ARG A 27 -36.45 0.71 -6.58
CA ARG A 27 -37.56 1.35 -7.31
C ARG A 27 -38.44 2.09 -6.28
N MET A 28 -38.39 3.41 -6.32
CA MET A 28 -39.41 4.23 -5.67
C MET A 28 -40.71 4.19 -6.48
N ARG A 29 -41.73 3.64 -5.84
CA ARG A 29 -43.14 3.71 -6.30
C ARG A 29 -43.71 5.06 -5.86
N THR A 30 -43.98 5.92 -6.80
CA THR A 30 -44.82 7.12 -6.60
C THR A 30 -46.24 6.67 -6.31
N ARG A 31 -46.81 7.18 -5.22
CA ARG A 31 -48.22 7.02 -4.88
C ARG A 31 -48.80 8.44 -4.77
N ASP A 32 -49.54 8.79 -5.83
CA ASP A 32 -50.36 9.99 -5.85
C ASP A 32 -51.45 9.88 -4.78
N ARG A 33 -51.62 10.92 -3.99
CA ARG A 33 -52.88 11.19 -3.30
C ARG A 33 -53.12 12.70 -3.33
N GLU A 34 -54.08 13.05 -4.19
CA GLU A 34 -54.79 14.33 -4.13
C GLU A 34 -55.57 14.44 -2.81
N ALA A 35 -55.50 15.61 -2.16
CA ALA A 35 -56.50 16.02 -1.19
C ALA A 35 -56.69 17.56 -1.22
N LYS A 36 -57.92 17.92 -1.41
CA LYS A 36 -58.54 19.20 -1.65
C LYS A 36 -58.30 20.28 -0.56
N LEU A 37 -58.31 21.48 -1.10
CA LEU A 37 -58.62 22.81 -0.59
C LEU A 37 -59.44 22.91 0.76
N ALA A 38 -58.98 23.79 1.64
CA ALA A 38 -59.81 24.77 2.33
C ALA A 38 -58.93 25.95 2.83
N GLY A 39 -59.34 27.12 2.50
CA GLY A 39 -58.59 28.37 2.79
C GLY A 39 -58.75 28.87 4.19
N GLN A 40 -57.74 29.62 4.61
CA GLN A 40 -57.95 30.74 5.58
C GLN A 40 -56.78 31.72 5.50
N ARG A 41 -57.11 32.97 5.23
CA ARG A 41 -56.20 34.12 5.23
C ARG A 41 -55.91 34.51 6.68
N ILE A 42 -54.64 34.60 7.08
CA ILE A 42 -54.18 35.50 8.12
C ILE A 42 -52.74 35.89 7.74
N GLY A 43 -52.53 37.20 7.56
CA GLY A 43 -51.22 37.75 7.29
C GLY A 43 -50.33 37.79 8.54
N PHE A 44 -49.10 37.48 8.37
CA PHE A 44 -48.02 37.91 9.26
C PHE A 44 -46.74 38.09 8.44
N VAL A 45 -46.22 39.31 8.56
CA VAL A 45 -44.87 39.66 8.08
C VAL A 45 -43.88 38.92 8.94
N GLY A 46 -43.19 37.98 8.35
CA GLY A 46 -42.12 37.18 9.01
C GLY A 46 -40.92 37.11 8.09
N ALA A 47 -39.80 37.65 8.55
CA ALA A 47 -38.53 37.70 7.88
C ALA A 47 -38.08 36.33 7.38
N VAL A 48 -37.87 36.21 6.06
CA VAL A 48 -37.24 35.05 5.44
C VAL A 48 -35.76 35.12 5.71
N LEU A 49 -35.31 34.42 6.76
CA LEU A 49 -33.90 34.09 6.98
C LEU A 49 -33.56 32.91 6.07
N VAL A 50 -33.06 33.19 4.88
CA VAL A 50 -32.48 32.19 3.98
C VAL A 50 -31.17 31.74 4.61
N PHE A 51 -31.21 30.65 5.35
CA PHE A 51 -30.02 29.88 5.68
C PHE A 51 -29.51 29.24 4.39
N ALA A 52 -28.59 29.94 3.72
CA ALA A 52 -27.73 29.33 2.72
C ALA A 52 -26.81 28.34 3.46
N LEU A 53 -27.28 27.09 3.67
CA LEU A 53 -26.39 25.96 3.91
C LEU A 53 -25.61 25.74 2.60
N GLY A 54 -24.55 26.53 2.43
CA GLY A 54 -23.48 26.22 1.52
C GLY A 54 -22.86 24.91 1.96
N GLY A 55 -23.36 23.80 1.43
CA GLY A 55 -22.69 22.51 1.55
C GLY A 55 -21.30 22.64 0.94
N LEU A 56 -20.29 22.78 1.82
CA LEU A 56 -18.92 22.48 1.48
C LEU A 56 -18.88 20.98 1.13
N LEU A 57 -19.20 20.68 -0.13
CA LEU A 57 -18.80 19.44 -0.76
C LEU A 57 -17.26 19.51 -0.83
N GLY A 58 -16.61 19.21 0.29
CA GLY A 58 -15.20 18.92 0.31
C GLY A 58 -15.01 17.80 -0.69
N ALA A 59 -14.37 18.07 -1.82
CA ALA A 59 -13.90 17.03 -2.71
C ALA A 59 -13.08 16.07 -1.86
N ALA A 60 -13.61 14.87 -1.59
CA ALA A 60 -12.88 13.82 -0.94
C ALA A 60 -11.68 13.54 -1.87
N ARG A 61 -10.51 14.03 -1.47
CA ARG A 61 -9.27 13.74 -2.16
C ARG A 61 -9.06 12.25 -2.00
N ALA A 62 -8.95 11.55 -3.10
CA ALA A 62 -8.49 10.19 -3.08
C ALA A 62 -7.11 10.18 -2.42
N GLN A 63 -6.96 9.41 -1.38
CA GLN A 63 -5.73 9.26 -0.64
C GLN A 63 -5.64 7.81 -0.17
N THR A 64 -4.45 7.21 -0.32
CA THR A 64 -4.19 5.87 0.18
C THR A 64 -4.48 5.81 1.68
N ASP A 65 -5.40 4.93 2.07
CA ASP A 65 -5.79 4.76 3.46
C ASP A 65 -4.83 3.80 4.16
N CYS A 66 -3.93 4.37 4.97
CA CYS A 66 -3.02 3.60 5.81
C CYS A 66 -3.71 2.92 6.99
N ALA A 67 -4.92 3.34 7.35
CA ALA A 67 -5.67 2.81 8.48
C ALA A 67 -6.55 1.61 8.11
N ASP A 68 -6.68 1.29 6.83
CA ASP A 68 -7.49 0.17 6.35
C ASP A 68 -7.07 -1.15 7.01
N GLY A 69 -8.03 -1.87 7.61
CA GLY A 69 -7.80 -3.10 8.37
C GLY A 69 -7.20 -2.92 9.77
N ASN A 70 -6.95 -1.69 10.23
CA ASN A 70 -6.32 -1.45 11.52
C ASN A 70 -7.37 -1.28 12.65
N GLY A 71 -7.09 -1.92 13.79
CA GLY A 71 -7.77 -1.66 15.06
C GLY A 71 -7.30 -0.36 15.71
N VAL A 72 -7.65 -0.18 16.99
CA VAL A 72 -7.21 0.96 17.80
C VAL A 72 -5.72 0.83 18.11
N LEU A 73 -4.97 1.93 17.98
CA LEU A 73 -3.57 1.98 18.37
C LEU A 73 -3.44 2.09 19.90
N ASP A 74 -2.79 1.10 20.51
CA ASP A 74 -2.37 1.12 21.92
C ASP A 74 -0.93 1.65 22.00
N THR A 75 -0.76 2.84 22.59
CA THR A 75 0.53 3.51 22.72
C THR A 75 1.37 3.01 23.90
N SER A 76 0.95 1.95 24.59
CA SER A 76 1.72 1.33 25.66
C SER A 76 3.08 0.85 25.15
N PRO A 77 4.14 0.92 25.98
CA PRO A 77 5.45 0.42 25.60
C PRO A 77 5.40 -1.09 25.29
N PRO A 78 6.32 -1.60 24.47
CA PRO A 78 6.37 -3.04 24.20
C PRO A 78 6.65 -3.82 25.48
N LYS A 79 6.01 -4.98 25.61
CA LYS A 79 6.19 -5.85 26.75
C LYS A 79 7.52 -6.61 26.64
N ASN A 80 8.25 -6.71 27.76
CA ASN A 80 9.45 -7.54 27.91
C ASN A 80 10.68 -7.15 27.07
N MET A 81 10.65 -6.05 26.34
CA MET A 81 11.80 -5.56 25.57
C MET A 81 11.69 -4.06 25.32
N THR A 82 12.80 -3.42 25.02
CA THR A 82 12.83 -2.02 24.60
C THR A 82 12.47 -1.88 23.11
N ALA A 83 12.02 -0.70 22.72
CA ALA A 83 11.77 -0.40 21.30
C ALA A 83 13.04 -0.60 20.44
N GLN A 84 14.21 -0.29 20.98
CA GLN A 84 15.48 -0.47 20.29
C GLN A 84 15.83 -1.93 20.08
N GLU A 85 15.66 -2.79 21.09
CA GLU A 85 15.85 -4.24 20.96
C GLU A 85 14.87 -4.83 19.94
N LEU A 86 13.63 -4.34 19.93
CA LEU A 86 12.61 -4.76 18.96
C LEU A 86 13.04 -4.43 17.54
N VAL A 87 13.55 -3.20 17.29
CA VAL A 87 14.10 -2.80 15.98
C VAL A 87 15.23 -3.73 15.54
N GLN A 88 16.18 -4.03 16.43
CA GLN A 88 17.29 -4.91 16.09
C GLN A 88 16.82 -6.33 15.71
N LYS A 89 15.84 -6.86 16.46
CA LYS A 89 15.29 -8.19 16.21
C LYS A 89 14.56 -8.25 14.87
N PHE A 90 13.61 -7.35 14.62
CA PHE A 90 12.88 -7.42 13.37
C PHE A 90 13.76 -7.10 12.14
N ALA A 91 14.75 -6.21 12.26
CA ALA A 91 15.68 -5.95 11.17
C ALA A 91 16.57 -7.17 10.86
N ALA A 92 16.90 -7.98 11.86
CA ALA A 92 17.60 -9.25 11.65
C ALA A 92 16.71 -10.26 10.91
N GLU A 93 15.42 -10.36 11.25
CA GLU A 93 14.46 -11.19 10.49
C GLU A 93 14.27 -10.67 9.05
N GLU A 94 14.16 -9.36 8.85
CA GLU A 94 14.07 -8.74 7.52
C GLU A 94 15.34 -9.02 6.68
N THR A 95 16.51 -9.11 7.30
CA THR A 95 17.74 -9.51 6.60
C THR A 95 17.63 -10.96 6.09
N LYS A 96 17.08 -11.88 6.89
CA LYS A 96 16.85 -13.26 6.46
C LYS A 96 15.83 -13.35 5.32
N ILE A 97 14.77 -12.50 5.36
CA ILE A 97 13.79 -12.42 4.27
C ILE A 97 14.44 -11.94 2.98
N LYS A 98 15.31 -10.92 3.05
CA LYS A 98 16.04 -10.40 1.88
C LYS A 98 16.87 -11.51 1.24
N GLU A 99 17.60 -12.28 2.04
CA GLU A 99 18.37 -13.42 1.56
C GLU A 99 17.48 -14.52 1.01
N ALA A 100 16.47 -14.94 1.76
CA ALA A 100 15.57 -16.01 1.33
C ALA A 100 14.84 -15.68 0.03
N ARG A 101 14.43 -14.43 -0.18
CA ARG A 101 13.74 -13.98 -1.39
C ARG A 101 14.57 -14.22 -2.65
N THR A 102 15.90 -14.20 -2.57
CA THR A 102 16.78 -14.49 -3.71
C THR A 102 16.67 -15.92 -4.22
N HIS A 103 16.11 -16.82 -3.41
CA HIS A 103 15.89 -18.22 -3.79
C HIS A 103 14.51 -18.51 -4.36
N TYR A 104 13.75 -17.46 -4.68
CA TYR A 104 12.41 -17.60 -5.27
C TYR A 104 12.30 -16.87 -6.60
N THR A 105 11.46 -17.42 -7.45
CA THR A 105 10.84 -16.69 -8.56
C THR A 105 9.41 -16.38 -8.22
N TYR A 106 8.87 -15.29 -8.76
CA TYR A 106 7.47 -14.92 -8.59
C TYR A 106 6.98 -14.07 -9.76
N THR A 107 5.68 -13.95 -9.89
CA THR A 107 5.05 -13.05 -10.86
C THR A 107 4.75 -11.73 -10.17
N GLN A 108 5.17 -10.64 -10.79
CA GLN A 108 4.78 -9.28 -10.47
C GLN A 108 3.82 -8.79 -11.56
N ASP A 109 2.64 -8.36 -11.13
CA ASP A 109 1.55 -7.84 -11.98
C ASP A 109 1.31 -6.39 -11.57
N VAL A 110 1.67 -5.44 -12.43
CA VAL A 110 1.65 -3.99 -12.20
C VAL A 110 0.57 -3.37 -13.06
N LEU A 111 -0.44 -2.77 -12.45
CA LEU A 111 -1.47 -1.98 -13.12
C LEU A 111 -1.42 -0.55 -12.59
N VAL A 112 -1.16 0.41 -13.47
CA VAL A 112 -1.20 1.85 -13.19
C VAL A 112 -2.35 2.46 -13.97
N GLN A 113 -3.18 3.27 -13.31
CA GLN A 113 -4.35 3.93 -13.90
C GLN A 113 -4.35 5.41 -13.59
N THR A 114 -4.74 6.24 -14.56
CA THR A 114 -5.17 7.62 -14.33
C THR A 114 -6.70 7.66 -14.26
N LEU A 115 -7.23 8.53 -13.39
CA LEU A 115 -8.66 8.63 -13.15
C LEU A 115 -9.16 10.06 -13.38
N ASN A 116 -10.32 10.14 -14.01
CA ASN A 116 -11.14 11.35 -14.09
C ASN A 116 -12.38 11.16 -13.20
N GLY A 117 -12.36 11.75 -12.02
CA GLY A 117 -13.30 11.43 -10.96
C GLY A 117 -13.15 9.98 -10.50
N LYS A 118 -14.15 9.13 -10.75
CA LYS A 118 -14.11 7.69 -10.42
C LYS A 118 -13.84 6.80 -11.65
N ALA A 119 -13.83 7.38 -12.83
CA ALA A 119 -13.65 6.64 -14.07
C ALA A 119 -12.17 6.55 -14.45
N VAL A 120 -11.74 5.36 -14.86
CA VAL A 120 -10.41 5.17 -15.47
C VAL A 120 -10.42 5.83 -16.84
N ASP A 121 -9.49 6.74 -17.11
CA ASP A 121 -9.34 7.43 -18.39
C ASP A 121 -8.02 7.11 -19.11
N GLY A 122 -7.15 6.33 -18.46
CA GLY A 122 -5.94 5.79 -19.05
C GLY A 122 -5.30 4.75 -18.15
N GLN A 123 -4.50 3.86 -18.73
CA GLN A 123 -3.82 2.82 -17.97
C GLN A 123 -2.51 2.36 -18.60
N PHE A 124 -1.72 1.67 -17.80
CA PHE A 124 -0.56 0.85 -18.16
C PHE A 124 -0.63 -0.45 -17.38
N HIS A 125 -0.38 -1.57 -18.04
CA HIS A 125 -0.38 -2.88 -17.41
C HIS A 125 0.83 -3.67 -17.86
N GLU A 126 1.57 -4.22 -16.90
CA GLU A 126 2.74 -5.06 -17.13
C GLU A 126 2.71 -6.29 -16.23
N ILE A 127 3.09 -7.44 -16.81
CA ILE A 127 3.27 -8.68 -16.06
C ILE A 127 4.68 -9.19 -16.32
N ALA A 128 5.45 -9.39 -15.27
CA ALA A 128 6.80 -9.90 -15.33
C ALA A 128 7.02 -11.08 -14.39
N THR A 129 7.88 -12.01 -14.79
CA THR A 129 8.48 -12.99 -13.88
C THR A 129 9.75 -12.40 -13.31
N VAL A 130 9.81 -12.32 -11.99
CA VAL A 130 10.97 -11.85 -11.24
C VAL A 130 11.80 -13.04 -10.78
N SER A 131 13.10 -12.91 -10.90
CA SER A 131 14.11 -13.86 -10.42
C SER A 131 15.34 -13.13 -9.90
N TYR A 132 16.26 -13.84 -9.32
CA TYR A 132 17.51 -13.29 -8.82
C TYR A 132 18.67 -14.13 -9.36
N ASP A 133 19.78 -13.48 -9.72
CA ASP A 133 21.00 -14.16 -10.12
C ASP A 133 21.79 -14.66 -8.89
N ASN A 134 22.92 -15.31 -9.13
CA ASN A 134 23.79 -15.85 -8.08
C ASN A 134 24.41 -14.78 -7.15
N GLN A 135 24.32 -13.52 -7.53
CA GLN A 135 24.79 -12.37 -6.74
C GLN A 135 23.65 -11.70 -5.99
N GLY A 136 22.41 -12.24 -6.08
CA GLY A 136 21.21 -11.68 -5.50
C GLY A 136 20.68 -10.45 -6.24
N LYS A 137 21.16 -10.18 -7.46
CA LYS A 137 20.66 -9.10 -8.29
C LYS A 137 19.34 -9.50 -8.93
N ARG A 138 18.35 -8.63 -8.80
CA ARG A 138 17.02 -8.79 -9.37
C ARG A 138 17.07 -8.76 -10.90
N ALA A 139 16.39 -9.71 -11.53
CA ALA A 139 16.19 -9.79 -12.97
C ALA A 139 14.70 -9.96 -13.28
N GLU A 140 14.24 -9.37 -14.35
CA GLU A 140 12.86 -9.43 -14.81
C GLU A 140 12.77 -10.00 -16.21
N LYS A 141 11.74 -10.82 -16.41
CA LYS A 141 11.32 -11.27 -17.73
C LYS A 141 9.88 -10.84 -17.94
N VAL A 142 9.70 -9.76 -18.69
CA VAL A 142 8.37 -9.26 -19.04
C VAL A 142 7.69 -10.28 -19.97
N SER A 143 6.50 -10.72 -19.60
CA SER A 143 5.66 -11.63 -20.39
C SER A 143 4.50 -10.91 -21.06
N PHE A 144 4.09 -9.78 -20.51
CA PHE A 144 3.04 -8.90 -21.05
C PHE A 144 3.35 -7.45 -20.69
N ALA A 145 3.22 -6.55 -21.66
CA ALA A 145 3.19 -5.10 -21.42
C ALA A 145 2.28 -4.45 -22.47
N GLU A 146 1.33 -3.66 -22.01
CA GLU A 146 0.48 -2.89 -22.94
C GLU A 146 1.09 -1.52 -23.25
N GLN A 147 0.66 -0.93 -24.36
CA GLN A 147 1.04 0.45 -24.68
C GLN A 147 0.36 1.40 -23.68
N PRO A 148 1.14 2.28 -23.00
CA PRO A 148 0.58 3.20 -22.03
C PRO A 148 -0.45 4.14 -22.66
N THR A 149 -1.61 4.26 -22.03
CA THR A 149 -2.67 5.22 -22.41
C THR A 149 -2.92 6.27 -21.31
N LEU A 150 -2.03 6.33 -20.32
CA LEU A 150 -2.12 7.25 -19.17
C LEU A 150 -2.33 8.70 -19.61
N ARG A 151 -3.13 9.44 -18.86
CA ARG A 151 -3.47 10.83 -19.16
C ARG A 151 -2.72 11.78 -18.22
N GLY A 152 -2.04 12.75 -18.84
CA GLY A 152 -1.35 13.81 -18.10
C GLY A 152 -0.06 13.41 -17.41
N ILE A 153 0.31 12.15 -17.40
CA ILE A 153 1.58 11.63 -16.90
C ILE A 153 2.19 10.62 -17.88
N GLN A 154 3.48 10.41 -17.73
CA GLN A 154 4.22 9.33 -18.37
C GLN A 154 5.03 8.63 -17.27
N LEU A 155 5.00 7.30 -17.26
CA LEU A 155 5.87 6.52 -16.39
C LEU A 155 7.31 6.60 -16.87
N THR A 156 8.20 6.99 -15.99
CA THR A 156 9.63 6.99 -16.21
C THR A 156 10.25 5.68 -15.72
N ALA A 157 11.49 5.42 -16.11
CA ALA A 157 12.23 4.28 -15.55
C ALA A 157 12.39 4.41 -14.01
N GLU A 158 12.47 5.64 -13.49
CA GLU A 158 12.56 5.91 -12.06
C GLU A 158 11.25 5.58 -11.32
N ASP A 159 10.09 5.85 -11.93
CA ASP A 159 8.79 5.49 -11.34
C ASP A 159 8.62 3.96 -11.30
N MET A 160 9.04 3.26 -12.37
CA MET A 160 9.03 1.80 -12.38
C MET A 160 9.99 1.22 -11.34
N ASP A 161 11.19 1.80 -11.17
CA ASP A 161 12.13 1.38 -10.14
C ASP A 161 11.53 1.55 -8.73
N ASP A 162 10.80 2.62 -8.46
CA ASP A 162 10.06 2.80 -7.21
C ASP A 162 9.02 1.69 -6.98
N ILE A 163 8.23 1.35 -7.99
CA ILE A 163 7.25 0.25 -7.90
C ILE A 163 7.97 -1.07 -7.60
N HIS A 164 9.13 -1.30 -8.19
CA HIS A 164 9.88 -2.55 -8.06
C HIS A 164 10.66 -2.67 -6.74
N THR A 165 11.07 -1.57 -6.15
CA THR A 165 11.96 -1.56 -4.97
C THR A 165 11.28 -1.11 -3.69
N PHE A 166 10.43 -0.07 -3.73
CA PHE A 166 9.81 0.48 -2.52
C PHE A 166 8.48 -0.16 -2.15
N MET A 167 7.68 -0.61 -3.10
CA MET A 167 6.47 -1.34 -2.75
C MET A 167 6.75 -2.68 -2.04
N PRO A 168 7.77 -3.48 -2.43
CA PRO A 168 8.22 -4.64 -1.68
C PRO A 168 9.35 -4.34 -0.68
N TRP A 169 9.39 -3.12 -0.11
CA TRP A 169 10.50 -2.66 0.74
C TRP A 169 10.75 -3.55 1.95
N ILE A 170 12.03 -3.65 2.33
CA ILE A 170 12.56 -4.43 3.44
C ILE A 170 13.51 -3.53 4.23
N LEU A 171 13.45 -3.58 5.55
CA LEU A 171 14.37 -2.86 6.43
C LEU A 171 15.39 -3.81 7.06
N THR A 172 16.54 -3.95 6.43
CA THR A 172 17.60 -4.83 6.93
C THR A 172 18.44 -4.18 8.03
N THR A 173 19.22 -5.00 8.75
CA THR A 173 20.18 -4.53 9.76
C THR A 173 21.17 -3.50 9.20
N GLU A 174 21.56 -3.63 7.92
CA GLU A 174 22.46 -2.70 7.24
C GLU A 174 21.80 -1.33 6.96
N GLU A 175 20.48 -1.32 6.78
CA GLU A 175 19.73 -0.10 6.45
C GLU A 175 19.25 0.66 7.68
N VAL A 176 19.02 -0.02 8.82
CA VAL A 176 18.60 0.62 10.09
C VAL A 176 19.39 1.88 10.46
N PRO A 177 20.74 1.94 10.30
CA PRO A 177 21.50 3.13 10.63
C PRO A 177 21.11 4.38 9.81
N GLN A 178 20.47 4.21 8.65
CA GLN A 178 20.05 5.31 7.77
C GLN A 178 18.72 5.94 8.20
N TYR A 179 17.98 5.29 9.12
CA TYR A 179 16.61 5.68 9.50
C TYR A 179 16.51 6.07 10.98
N ASN A 180 15.59 6.98 11.27
CA ASN A 180 14.99 7.17 12.58
C ASN A 180 13.75 6.26 12.66
N LEU A 181 13.74 5.37 13.63
CA LEU A 181 12.64 4.44 13.87
C LEU A 181 12.01 4.80 15.21
N THR A 182 10.79 5.30 15.18
CA THR A 182 10.06 5.70 16.38
C THR A 182 8.92 4.72 16.62
N TYR A 183 8.95 4.06 17.77
CA TYR A 183 7.85 3.20 18.20
C TYR A 183 6.58 4.02 18.41
N ALA A 184 5.49 3.63 17.78
CA ALA A 184 4.20 4.30 17.88
C ALA A 184 3.23 3.59 18.83
N GLY A 185 3.38 2.27 19.00
CA GLY A 185 2.48 1.47 19.82
C GLY A 185 2.27 0.06 19.30
N GLN A 186 1.20 -0.58 19.77
CA GLN A 186 0.72 -1.88 19.32
C GLN A 186 -0.64 -1.69 18.62
N GLN A 187 -0.89 -2.48 17.59
CA GLN A 187 -2.13 -2.37 16.83
C GLN A 187 -2.52 -3.72 16.25
N HIS A 188 -3.79 -4.07 16.37
CA HIS A 188 -4.35 -5.21 15.68
C HIS A 188 -4.56 -4.85 14.20
N VAL A 189 -4.08 -5.69 13.28
CA VAL A 189 -4.23 -5.53 11.84
C VAL A 189 -4.73 -6.84 11.26
N ASP A 190 -5.96 -6.85 10.74
CA ASP A 190 -6.67 -8.06 10.35
C ASP A 190 -6.68 -9.08 11.51
N ASP A 191 -6.00 -10.21 11.38
CA ASP A 191 -5.91 -11.26 12.41
C ASP A 191 -4.58 -11.23 13.20
N LEU A 192 -3.77 -10.18 13.05
CA LEU A 192 -2.43 -10.09 13.62
C LEU A 192 -2.32 -9.02 14.70
N ASP A 193 -1.61 -9.32 15.76
CA ASP A 193 -1.14 -8.35 16.74
C ASP A 193 0.23 -7.83 16.32
N THR A 194 0.35 -6.52 16.14
CA THR A 194 1.56 -5.92 15.56
C THR A 194 2.14 -4.83 16.43
N TYR A 195 3.44 -4.60 16.30
CA TYR A 195 4.13 -3.41 16.73
C TYR A 195 4.18 -2.39 15.57
N VAL A 196 3.93 -1.13 15.85
CA VAL A 196 3.89 -0.06 14.85
C VAL A 196 5.10 0.86 15.03
N PHE A 197 5.79 1.12 13.93
CA PHE A 197 6.89 2.07 13.89
C PHE A 197 6.68 3.13 12.83
N HIS A 198 7.01 4.37 13.16
CA HIS A 198 7.28 5.41 12.17
C HIS A 198 8.72 5.27 11.68
N VAL A 199 8.90 5.39 10.39
CA VAL A 199 10.17 5.25 9.68
C VAL A 199 10.43 6.53 8.91
N GLU A 200 11.56 7.17 9.16
CA GLU A 200 11.98 8.39 8.49
C GLU A 200 13.48 8.32 8.19
N PRO A 201 13.96 8.72 7.01
CA PRO A 201 15.40 8.80 6.77
C PRO A 201 16.04 9.84 7.67
N LYS A 202 17.20 9.53 8.26
CA LYS A 202 17.99 10.51 9.05
C LYS A 202 18.48 11.67 8.21
N LYS A 203 18.75 11.39 6.94
CA LYS A 203 19.25 12.36 5.98
C LYS A 203 18.87 11.90 4.57
N GLU A 204 18.36 12.82 3.79
CA GLU A 204 18.15 12.61 2.37
C GLU A 204 19.41 13.01 1.60
N GLU A 205 20.06 12.04 0.98
CA GLU A 205 21.26 12.26 0.17
C GLU A 205 20.87 12.42 -1.30
N LYS A 206 21.57 13.32 -2.00
CA LYS A 206 21.32 13.55 -3.42
C LYS A 206 21.51 12.26 -4.23
N GLY A 207 20.50 11.92 -5.04
CA GLY A 207 20.53 10.74 -5.92
C GLY A 207 20.24 9.42 -5.20
N LYS A 208 19.89 9.46 -3.92
CA LYS A 208 19.41 8.29 -3.18
C LYS A 208 17.92 8.43 -2.88
N ARG A 209 17.28 7.31 -2.71
CA ARG A 209 15.87 7.18 -2.37
C ARG A 209 15.74 6.43 -1.06
N TYR A 210 14.76 6.83 -0.26
CA TYR A 210 14.51 6.26 1.06
C TYR A 210 13.01 6.02 1.24
N PHE A 211 12.65 5.04 2.05
CA PHE A 211 11.28 4.86 2.49
C PHE A 211 10.95 5.83 3.63
N GLN A 212 9.78 6.44 3.58
CA GLN A 212 9.22 7.22 4.68
C GLN A 212 7.77 6.82 4.92
N GLY A 213 7.43 6.43 6.15
CA GLY A 213 6.07 5.99 6.45
C GLY A 213 5.92 5.26 7.76
N ARG A 214 5.06 4.26 7.76
CA ARG A 214 4.80 3.36 8.88
C ARG A 214 5.00 1.92 8.47
N VAL A 215 5.45 1.10 9.41
CA VAL A 215 5.52 -0.35 9.28
C VAL A 215 4.82 -0.99 10.46
N TRP A 216 4.17 -2.11 10.19
CA TRP A 216 3.55 -2.99 11.16
C TRP A 216 4.34 -4.29 11.19
N VAL A 217 4.87 -4.62 12.35
CA VAL A 217 5.72 -5.79 12.58
C VAL A 217 4.91 -6.78 13.40
N ASP A 218 4.72 -7.99 12.90
CA ASP A 218 4.07 -9.05 13.64
C ASP A 218 4.76 -9.27 14.99
N ASN A 219 4.00 -9.42 16.07
CA ASN A 219 4.57 -9.53 17.40
C ASN A 219 5.12 -10.94 17.70
N HIS A 220 4.79 -11.92 16.90
CA HIS A 220 5.24 -13.31 17.01
C HIS A 220 6.46 -13.58 16.12
N ASP A 221 6.36 -13.33 14.83
CA ASP A 221 7.42 -13.63 13.86
C ASP A 221 8.47 -12.52 13.74
N LEU A 222 8.18 -11.33 14.29
CA LEU A 222 9.03 -10.13 14.21
C LEU A 222 9.40 -9.77 12.76
N GLN A 223 8.46 -9.93 11.84
CA GLN A 223 8.61 -9.59 10.43
C GLN A 223 7.58 -8.52 10.04
N ILE A 224 7.93 -7.64 9.11
CA ILE A 224 6.99 -6.64 8.62
C ILE A 224 5.87 -7.36 7.86
N VAL A 225 4.62 -7.09 8.22
CA VAL A 225 3.42 -7.68 7.59
C VAL A 225 2.65 -6.66 6.76
N LYS A 226 2.74 -5.38 7.14
CA LYS A 226 2.13 -4.26 6.45
C LYS A 226 3.07 -3.06 6.48
N LEU A 227 3.06 -2.29 5.41
CA LEU A 227 3.77 -1.00 5.34
C LEU A 227 2.89 0.03 4.63
N CYS A 228 3.01 1.30 5.03
CA CYS A 228 2.31 2.38 4.38
C CYS A 228 3.19 3.63 4.38
N GLY A 229 3.52 4.12 3.21
CA GLY A 229 4.45 5.23 3.05
C GLY A 229 4.72 5.54 1.60
N LYS A 230 5.81 6.22 1.38
CA LYS A 230 6.26 6.60 0.04
C LYS A 230 7.79 6.63 -0.04
N SER A 231 8.31 6.73 -1.24
CA SER A 231 9.72 7.00 -1.44
C SER A 231 10.00 8.51 -1.40
N VAL A 232 11.10 8.89 -0.76
CA VAL A 232 11.56 10.28 -0.61
C VAL A 232 13.01 10.42 -1.10
N PRO A 233 13.47 11.63 -1.49
CA PRO A 233 12.79 12.93 -1.44
C PRO A 233 11.71 13.11 -2.51
N ASP A 234 10.69 13.86 -2.18
CA ASP A 234 9.61 14.26 -3.11
C ASP A 234 10.08 15.29 -4.14
N VAL A 235 11.14 15.97 -3.85
CA VAL A 235 11.50 17.21 -4.56
C VAL A 235 12.24 16.92 -5.85
N VAL A 236 11.57 17.17 -6.96
CA VAL A 236 12.25 17.45 -8.22
C VAL A 236 12.80 18.87 -8.15
N HIS A 237 14.12 19.05 -8.19
CA HIS A 237 14.76 20.37 -8.26
C HIS A 237 14.42 21.08 -9.57
N VAL A 238 13.25 21.68 -9.64
CA VAL A 238 12.93 22.66 -10.67
C VAL A 238 13.21 24.03 -10.09
N LYS A 239 14.12 24.77 -10.70
CA LYS A 239 14.60 26.08 -10.27
C LYS A 239 13.51 26.93 -9.58
N LYS A 240 13.68 27.19 -8.25
CA LYS A 240 12.85 28.09 -7.41
C LYS A 240 11.34 27.81 -7.32
N ARG A 241 10.90 26.57 -7.42
CA ARG A 241 9.49 26.24 -7.43
C ARG A 241 9.07 25.40 -6.23
N GLN A 242 7.81 25.44 -5.87
CA GLN A 242 7.25 24.71 -4.73
C GLN A 242 7.45 23.20 -4.86
N PRO A 243 7.63 22.49 -3.74
CA PRO A 243 7.72 21.04 -3.78
C PRO A 243 6.44 20.45 -4.40
N MET A 244 6.62 19.55 -5.34
CA MET A 244 5.53 18.81 -5.97
C MET A 244 5.43 17.45 -5.32
N ASN A 245 4.22 17.03 -4.94
CA ASN A 245 3.98 15.63 -4.57
C ASN A 245 3.83 14.84 -5.86
N ILE A 246 4.93 14.28 -6.36
CA ILE A 246 4.95 13.46 -7.57
C ILE A 246 5.17 11.99 -7.28
N ARG A 247 5.31 11.62 -6.00
CA ARG A 247 5.50 10.26 -5.55
C ARG A 247 4.33 9.87 -4.66
N PRO A 248 3.53 8.89 -5.12
CA PRO A 248 2.32 8.53 -4.41
C PRO A 248 2.64 7.81 -3.11
N MET A 249 1.72 7.98 -2.15
CA MET A 249 1.69 7.13 -0.97
C MET A 249 1.07 5.79 -1.34
N PHE A 250 1.69 4.70 -0.87
CA PHE A 250 1.21 3.35 -1.09
C PHE A 250 1.01 2.60 0.22
N VAL A 251 0.16 1.59 0.21
CA VAL A 251 0.06 0.57 1.25
C VAL A 251 0.43 -0.78 0.66
N GLY A 252 1.32 -1.49 1.35
CA GLY A 252 1.77 -2.82 0.97
C GLY A 252 1.46 -3.85 2.05
N TYR A 253 1.11 -5.04 1.61
CA TYR A 253 0.80 -6.19 2.47
C TYR A 253 1.70 -7.36 2.09
N ARG A 254 1.98 -8.20 3.07
CA ARG A 254 2.77 -9.41 2.88
C ARG A 254 1.93 -10.67 3.13
N GLN A 255 2.42 -11.79 2.67
CA GLN A 255 1.83 -13.12 2.82
C GLN A 255 2.91 -14.10 3.28
N VAL A 256 2.49 -15.15 3.95
CA VAL A 256 3.40 -16.22 4.36
C VAL A 256 3.68 -17.15 3.18
N VAL A 257 4.95 -17.31 2.86
CA VAL A 257 5.47 -18.28 1.90
C VAL A 257 6.60 -19.06 2.59
N ASP A 258 6.45 -20.35 2.76
CA ASP A 258 7.41 -21.23 3.43
C ASP A 258 7.87 -20.70 4.82
N GLY A 259 6.91 -20.13 5.59
CA GLY A 259 7.15 -19.61 6.93
C GLY A 259 7.77 -18.21 7.00
N GLN A 260 7.86 -17.49 5.88
CA GLN A 260 8.36 -16.12 5.83
C GLN A 260 7.36 -15.17 5.16
N TRP A 261 7.36 -13.89 5.58
CA TRP A 261 6.46 -12.88 5.08
C TRP A 261 7.02 -12.19 3.83
N PHE A 262 6.59 -12.64 2.65
CA PHE A 262 6.93 -12.07 1.35
C PHE A 262 5.87 -11.08 0.87
N PRO A 263 6.21 -10.12 -0.02
CA PRO A 263 5.23 -9.23 -0.63
C PRO A 263 4.05 -10.00 -1.22
N ALA A 264 2.84 -9.48 -1.05
CA ALA A 264 1.61 -10.05 -1.61
C ALA A 264 0.92 -9.07 -2.54
N TYR A 265 0.75 -7.85 -2.05
CA TYR A 265 -0.07 -6.85 -2.70
C TYR A 265 0.37 -5.46 -2.26
N ALA A 266 0.39 -4.52 -3.20
CA ALA A 266 0.52 -3.10 -2.88
C ALA A 266 -0.50 -2.29 -3.68
N ARG A 267 -0.96 -1.18 -3.12
CA ARG A 267 -1.86 -0.26 -3.80
C ARG A 267 -1.53 1.19 -3.52
N VAL A 268 -1.81 2.01 -4.50
CA VAL A 268 -1.89 3.46 -4.45
C VAL A 268 -3.31 3.89 -4.80
N ASP A 269 -3.83 4.90 -4.14
CA ASP A 269 -4.98 5.68 -4.56
C ASP A 269 -4.71 7.12 -4.08
N ASP A 270 -4.04 7.93 -4.90
CA ASP A 270 -3.49 9.22 -4.49
C ASP A 270 -3.59 10.26 -5.61
N THR A 271 -3.45 11.52 -5.24
CA THR A 271 -3.43 12.64 -6.18
C THR A 271 -2.03 13.24 -6.28
N LEU A 272 -1.39 13.04 -7.41
CA LEU A 272 -0.10 13.64 -7.73
C LEU A 272 -0.29 15.11 -8.09
N ASN A 273 0.45 15.99 -7.42
CA ASN A 273 0.35 17.44 -7.63
C ASN A 273 1.54 17.95 -8.44
N PHE A 274 1.29 18.18 -9.71
CA PHE A 274 2.21 18.89 -10.60
C PHE A 274 1.92 20.39 -10.55
N GLN A 275 2.84 21.20 -11.05
CA GLN A 275 2.69 22.68 -10.99
C GLN A 275 1.45 23.21 -11.69
N VAL A 276 1.01 22.55 -12.74
CA VAL A 276 -0.08 23.02 -13.63
C VAL A 276 -1.34 22.17 -13.52
N GLN A 277 -1.24 20.99 -12.90
CA GLN A 277 -2.35 20.04 -12.82
C GLN A 277 -2.19 19.09 -11.64
N ALA A 278 -3.31 18.54 -11.20
CA ALA A 278 -3.38 17.44 -10.26
C ALA A 278 -3.89 16.20 -11.01
N ILE A 279 -3.22 15.08 -10.87
CA ILE A 279 -3.58 13.81 -11.51
C ILE A 279 -3.89 12.78 -10.45
N HIS A 280 -5.10 12.26 -10.48
CA HIS A 280 -5.48 11.13 -9.62
C HIS A 280 -4.95 9.84 -10.24
N VAL A 281 -4.13 9.11 -9.48
CA VAL A 281 -3.53 7.85 -9.88
C VAL A 281 -3.99 6.72 -8.97
N ARG A 282 -4.16 5.55 -9.56
CA ARG A 282 -4.33 4.30 -8.86
C ARG A 282 -3.29 3.32 -9.37
N GLU A 283 -2.58 2.70 -8.43
CA GLU A 283 -1.64 1.64 -8.75
C GLU A 283 -2.03 0.38 -7.98
N ILE A 284 -1.93 -0.75 -8.64
CA ILE A 284 -2.18 -2.07 -8.06
C ILE A 284 -1.01 -2.95 -8.46
N VAL A 285 -0.29 -3.44 -7.47
CA VAL A 285 0.81 -4.38 -7.69
C VAL A 285 0.53 -5.67 -6.93
N LYS A 286 0.56 -6.79 -7.66
CA LYS A 286 0.37 -8.13 -7.08
C LYS A 286 1.65 -8.92 -7.19
N PHE A 287 1.98 -9.64 -6.14
CA PHE A 287 3.12 -10.54 -6.08
C PHE A 287 2.60 -11.95 -5.85
N THR A 288 2.66 -12.81 -6.87
CA THR A 288 2.01 -14.12 -6.85
C THR A 288 2.92 -15.22 -7.39
N GLY A 289 2.51 -16.46 -7.19
CA GLY A 289 3.17 -17.60 -7.81
C GLY A 289 4.61 -17.82 -7.35
N TYR A 290 4.90 -17.56 -6.08
CA TYR A 290 6.22 -17.83 -5.50
C TYR A 290 6.61 -19.29 -5.68
N LYS A 291 7.79 -19.51 -6.27
CA LYS A 291 8.37 -20.84 -6.49
C LYS A 291 9.82 -20.83 -6.06
N ARG A 292 10.18 -21.73 -5.17
CA ARG A 292 11.57 -21.88 -4.76
C ARG A 292 12.41 -22.40 -5.92
N VAL A 293 13.51 -21.72 -6.22
CA VAL A 293 14.48 -22.17 -7.21
C VAL A 293 15.44 -23.14 -6.54
N GLY A 294 15.53 -24.37 -7.05
CA GLY A 294 16.51 -25.33 -6.55
C GLY A 294 17.94 -24.82 -6.77
N ALA A 295 18.85 -25.17 -5.89
CA ALA A 295 20.26 -24.74 -5.90
C ALA A 295 21.04 -25.01 -7.22
N GLY A 296 20.39 -25.47 -8.28
CA GLY A 296 20.98 -25.76 -9.58
C GLY A 296 20.34 -25.02 -10.77
N ALA A 297 19.27 -24.27 -10.57
CA ALA A 297 18.51 -23.67 -11.69
C ALA A 297 18.94 -22.23 -12.06
N ALA A 298 19.80 -21.61 -11.29
CA ALA A 298 20.29 -20.25 -11.55
C ALA A 298 21.28 -20.16 -12.76
N ALA A 299 21.62 -21.27 -13.40
CA ALA A 299 22.58 -21.32 -14.50
C ALA A 299 21.96 -21.66 -15.88
N ALA A 300 20.66 -21.58 -16.04
CA ALA A 300 20.02 -21.85 -17.34
C ALA A 300 19.72 -20.55 -18.09
N LYS A 301 20.76 -20.12 -18.84
CA LYS A 301 20.76 -19.43 -20.11
C LYS A 301 20.33 -17.95 -20.17
N GLN A 302 21.33 -17.18 -20.37
CA GLN A 302 21.38 -16.02 -21.28
C GLN A 302 20.81 -16.35 -22.65
#